data_3e25a9626118c396a79a182c4f1cd40b
#
_entry.id   3e25a9626118c396a79a182c4f1cd40b
#
_cell.length_a   1.000
_cell.length_b   1.000
_cell.length_c   1.000
_cell.angle_alpha   90.00
_cell.angle_beta   90.00
_cell.angle_gamma   90.00
#
_symmetry.space_group_name_H-M   'P 1'
#
loop_
_entity.id
_entity.type
_entity.pdbx_description
1 polymer ?
#
loop_
_entity_poly.entity_id
_entity_poly.type
_entity_poly.pdbx_seq_one_letter_code
_entity_poly.pdbx_strand_id
1 'polypeptide(L)'
;MTNRITGLNSGLDTESLITALTQRYQDKVDEQKSGQTKLSWKQDIWKSTNKNVVSFYNGKLSDMRFSTAFNKKTSTSSSSAVSVITGDSAMLSTSTVSSTSLAKASYLTGNKVYTTDGDLASSDTTASELGITEDTTITFNMAGTTDGSDVLSITISADDTLSSIASKIKSASSTSGLSLAANYDETQGRFYIASTATGEDYGFTVDTSTSAEALSLLGINTDELDDSSQYQAASDAELVMNGVTYTSSSNAFEINGLTITINSSTDDEFTITTSNDTSGVYDMVKEYLSEYNSLIQKLDTLYNADKADGYDILTSDQKSEMTEDEISDWNTKIKSGLLAKDSTLYSVIQSLKETMASGFSVTDSDGETSTWYLSTLGINTKSYFDAEENERGAYHIDGDEDDDYSSSNADKLATAIANDPDAVASFFTQLTREVYTQLGNLMKGTTYSSAYTVYEDKLMASQYSDYNTSISKAEDALEAKQDYYYSKFAAMETALSKINSSSSSLSSMLG
;
A
#
# COMPACT_ATOMS: atom_id res chain seq x y z
N MET A 1 40.39 13.22 38.99
CA MET A 1 39.56 14.31 39.60
C MET A 1 40.51 15.06 40.53
N THR A 2 40.98 16.23 40.07
CA THR A 2 41.76 17.15 40.89
C THR A 2 40.82 17.74 41.93
N ASN A 3 41.26 17.80 43.20
CA ASN A 3 40.50 18.48 44.29
C ASN A 3 40.28 19.95 43.89
N ARG A 4 39.08 20.30 43.52
CA ARG A 4 38.67 21.70 43.18
C ARG A 4 38.54 22.48 44.50
N ILE A 5 39.60 23.22 44.87
CA ILE A 5 39.57 24.13 46.02
C ILE A 5 39.08 25.47 45.48
N THR A 6 37.83 25.84 45.78
CA THR A 6 37.23 27.09 45.35
C THR A 6 37.46 28.15 46.44
N GLY A 7 38.20 29.22 46.12
CA GLY A 7 38.20 30.52 46.79
C GLY A 7 38.20 30.64 48.31
N LEU A 8 38.65 29.57 49.03
CA LEU A 8 38.48 29.45 50.51
C LEU A 8 39.25 30.52 51.28
N ASN A 9 40.40 31.01 50.74
CA ASN A 9 41.26 31.99 51.37
C ASN A 9 41.23 33.37 50.71
N SER A 10 40.95 33.40 49.39
CA SER A 10 40.91 34.65 48.61
C SER A 10 39.50 35.27 48.53
N GLY A 11 38.44 34.50 48.76
CA GLY A 11 37.05 34.96 48.57
C GLY A 11 36.69 35.17 47.08
N LEU A 12 37.56 34.71 46.15
CA LEU A 12 37.33 34.85 44.71
C LEU A 12 36.49 33.70 44.20
N ASP A 13 35.53 33.97 43.35
CA ASP A 13 34.81 32.93 42.57
C ASP A 13 35.75 32.42 41.45
N THR A 14 36.58 31.44 41.79
CA THR A 14 37.55 30.86 40.88
C THR A 14 36.92 30.07 39.74
N GLU A 15 35.68 29.55 39.93
CA GLU A 15 34.95 28.80 38.93
C GLU A 15 34.49 29.73 37.78
N SER A 16 33.85 30.87 38.13
CA SER A 16 33.46 31.87 37.16
C SER A 16 34.64 32.49 36.42
N LEU A 17 35.77 32.68 37.11
CA LEU A 17 37.00 33.15 36.49
C LEU A 17 37.60 32.14 35.50
N ILE A 18 37.64 30.88 35.83
CA ILE A 18 38.13 29.82 34.92
C ILE A 18 37.22 29.68 33.71
N THR A 19 35.89 29.68 33.91
CA THR A 19 34.90 29.69 32.81
C THR A 19 35.18 30.85 31.85
N ALA A 20 35.34 32.10 32.37
CA ALA A 20 35.62 33.26 31.55
C ALA A 20 36.97 33.15 30.80
N LEU A 21 38.02 32.62 31.46
CA LEU A 21 39.36 32.45 30.87
C LEU A 21 39.40 31.30 29.85
N THR A 22 38.49 30.37 29.91
CA THR A 22 38.42 29.22 28.98
C THR A 22 37.32 29.36 27.94
N GLN A 23 36.52 30.45 27.98
CA GLN A 23 35.37 30.66 27.06
C GLN A 23 35.73 30.47 25.59
N ARG A 24 36.87 30.99 25.12
CA ARG A 24 37.32 30.78 23.73
C ARG A 24 37.49 29.30 23.34
N TYR A 25 37.82 28.43 24.30
CA TYR A 25 37.96 27.00 24.05
C TYR A 25 36.60 26.34 24.08
N GLN A 26 35.69 26.77 24.95
CA GLN A 26 34.29 26.38 24.96
C GLN A 26 33.60 26.75 23.63
N ASP A 27 33.80 27.98 23.15
CA ASP A 27 33.24 28.46 21.88
C ASP A 27 33.65 27.54 20.70
N LYS A 28 34.90 27.03 20.71
CA LYS A 28 35.37 26.08 19.68
C LYS A 28 34.67 24.73 19.77
N VAL A 29 34.42 24.23 20.98
CA VAL A 29 33.67 22.98 21.19
C VAL A 29 32.24 23.16 20.66
N ASP A 30 31.62 24.29 21.00
CA ASP A 30 30.23 24.60 20.60
C ASP A 30 30.12 24.79 19.09
N GLU A 31 31.10 25.45 18.44
CA GLU A 31 31.18 25.59 16.99
C GLU A 31 31.20 24.21 16.28
N GLN A 32 32.06 23.28 16.75
CA GLN A 32 32.15 21.95 16.16
C GLN A 32 30.86 21.12 16.38
N LYS A 33 30.27 21.17 17.57
CA LYS A 33 28.99 20.53 17.90
C LYS A 33 27.85 21.11 17.09
N SER A 34 27.83 22.43 16.91
CA SER A 34 26.84 23.12 16.05
C SER A 34 26.95 22.63 14.60
N GLY A 35 28.17 22.59 14.04
CA GLY A 35 28.42 22.10 12.69
C GLY A 35 27.96 20.66 12.50
N GLN A 36 28.29 19.79 13.46
CA GLN A 36 27.86 18.38 13.44
C GLN A 36 26.34 18.25 13.49
N THR A 37 25.68 19.01 14.34
CA THR A 37 24.20 19.00 14.48
C THR A 37 23.54 19.47 13.19
N LYS A 38 24.01 20.57 12.58
CA LYS A 38 23.51 21.06 11.28
C LYS A 38 23.71 19.99 10.18
N LEU A 39 24.86 19.31 10.16
CA LEU A 39 25.14 18.23 9.22
C LEU A 39 24.19 17.03 9.42
N SER A 40 23.96 16.62 10.66
CA SER A 40 23.02 15.56 10.98
C SER A 40 21.60 15.89 10.49
N TRP A 41 21.11 17.10 10.76
CA TRP A 41 19.81 17.54 10.27
C TRP A 41 19.74 17.62 8.74
N LYS A 42 20.81 18.08 8.10
CA LYS A 42 20.92 18.07 6.64
C LYS A 42 20.84 16.65 6.08
N GLN A 43 21.49 15.67 6.73
CA GLN A 43 21.38 14.26 6.35
C GLN A 43 19.96 13.74 6.46
N ASP A 44 19.23 14.09 7.52
CA ASP A 44 17.85 13.61 7.72
C ASP A 44 16.89 14.20 6.69
N ILE A 45 17.07 15.48 6.32
CA ILE A 45 16.30 16.12 5.25
C ILE A 45 16.61 15.42 3.91
N TRP A 46 17.89 15.15 3.62
CA TRP A 46 18.28 14.46 2.40
C TRP A 46 17.74 13.02 2.34
N LYS A 47 17.75 12.27 3.46
CA LYS A 47 17.14 10.94 3.51
C LYS A 47 15.65 10.98 3.17
N SER A 48 14.92 11.95 3.73
CA SER A 48 13.50 12.15 3.43
C SER A 48 13.27 12.55 1.97
N THR A 49 14.06 13.48 1.46
CA THR A 49 14.02 13.94 0.07
C THR A 49 14.32 12.80 -0.90
N ASN A 50 15.37 12.04 -0.63
CA ASN A 50 15.74 10.87 -1.44
C ASN A 50 14.63 9.81 -1.47
N LYS A 51 13.98 9.57 -0.33
CA LYS A 51 12.82 8.66 -0.28
C LYS A 51 11.71 9.10 -1.23
N ASN A 52 11.42 10.41 -1.31
CA ASN A 52 10.41 10.94 -2.23
C ASN A 52 10.84 10.73 -3.70
N VAL A 53 12.11 10.97 -4.04
CA VAL A 53 12.63 10.74 -5.40
C VAL A 53 12.57 9.26 -5.77
N VAL A 54 12.99 8.37 -4.88
CA VAL A 54 12.94 6.91 -5.12
C VAL A 54 11.50 6.40 -5.20
N SER A 55 10.58 6.96 -4.42
CA SER A 55 9.15 6.62 -4.51
C SER A 55 8.58 6.98 -5.88
N PHE A 56 8.86 8.18 -6.39
CA PHE A 56 8.47 8.60 -7.75
C PHE A 56 9.12 7.71 -8.82
N TYR A 57 10.42 7.41 -8.69
CA TYR A 57 11.15 6.54 -9.62
C TYR A 57 10.54 5.14 -9.74
N ASN A 58 10.05 4.57 -8.63
CA ASN A 58 9.43 3.24 -8.58
C ASN A 58 7.90 3.27 -8.67
N GLY A 59 7.27 4.44 -8.74
CA GLY A 59 5.84 4.64 -8.89
C GLY A 59 5.36 4.50 -10.34
N LYS A 60 4.37 5.29 -10.73
CA LYS A 60 3.81 5.29 -12.09
C LYS A 60 4.85 5.49 -13.18
N LEU A 61 5.91 6.27 -12.88
CA LEU A 61 7.06 6.45 -13.79
C LEU A 61 7.65 5.10 -14.24
N SER A 62 7.81 4.15 -13.31
CA SER A 62 8.38 2.83 -13.63
C SER A 62 7.50 2.01 -14.58
N ASP A 63 6.20 2.12 -14.46
CA ASP A 63 5.25 1.35 -15.28
C ASP A 63 5.08 1.97 -16.66
N MET A 64 4.89 3.29 -16.73
CA MET A 64 4.59 4.03 -17.96
C MET A 64 5.75 4.08 -18.96
N ARG A 65 6.96 3.71 -18.58
CA ARG A 65 8.09 3.56 -19.52
C ARG A 65 7.93 2.39 -20.51
N PHE A 66 6.90 1.58 -20.36
CA PHE A 66 6.55 0.48 -21.25
C PHE A 66 5.21 0.76 -21.93
N SER A 67 5.14 0.56 -23.25
CA SER A 67 3.90 0.76 -24.00
C SER A 67 2.75 -0.15 -23.54
N THR A 68 3.07 -1.30 -22.94
CA THR A 68 2.06 -2.22 -22.38
C THR A 68 1.23 -1.60 -21.27
N ALA A 69 1.75 -0.60 -20.54
CA ALA A 69 0.99 0.11 -19.50
C ALA A 69 -0.22 0.89 -20.07
N PHE A 70 -0.14 1.28 -21.35
CA PHE A 70 -1.18 2.02 -22.07
C PHE A 70 -2.17 1.11 -22.81
N ASN A 71 -1.89 -0.20 -22.88
CA ASN A 71 -2.77 -1.17 -23.54
C ASN A 71 -3.94 -1.55 -22.59
N LYS A 72 -4.62 -0.55 -22.08
CA LYS A 72 -5.78 -0.72 -21.21
C LYS A 72 -7.02 -0.93 -22.04
N LYS A 73 -7.84 -1.89 -21.62
CA LYS A 73 -9.10 -2.24 -22.25
C LYS A 73 -10.22 -2.26 -21.23
N THR A 74 -11.39 -1.93 -21.67
CA THR A 74 -12.60 -2.01 -20.88
C THR A 74 -13.68 -2.76 -21.67
N SER A 75 -14.51 -3.51 -20.96
CA SER A 75 -15.62 -4.23 -21.57
C SER A 75 -16.93 -3.85 -20.89
N THR A 76 -17.92 -3.61 -21.69
CA THR A 76 -19.28 -3.31 -21.21
C THR A 76 -20.26 -4.31 -21.76
N SER A 77 -21.21 -4.73 -20.93
CA SER A 77 -22.37 -5.52 -21.36
C SER A 77 -23.57 -4.59 -21.55
N SER A 78 -24.34 -4.81 -22.60
CA SER A 78 -25.62 -4.10 -22.79
C SER A 78 -26.77 -4.67 -21.93
N SER A 79 -26.50 -5.76 -21.16
CA SER A 79 -27.45 -6.38 -20.24
C SER A 79 -26.84 -6.57 -18.87
N SER A 80 -27.65 -6.43 -17.81
CA SER A 80 -27.27 -6.77 -16.44
C SER A 80 -27.22 -8.29 -16.16
N ALA A 81 -27.65 -9.11 -17.14
CA ALA A 81 -27.60 -10.56 -17.03
C ALA A 81 -26.18 -11.11 -16.84
N VAL A 82 -25.17 -10.36 -17.27
CA VAL A 82 -23.77 -10.69 -17.03
C VAL A 82 -22.99 -9.47 -16.51
N SER A 83 -21.96 -9.73 -15.72
CA SER A 83 -20.88 -8.79 -15.41
C SER A 83 -19.59 -9.28 -16.07
N VAL A 84 -18.76 -8.31 -16.52
CA VAL A 84 -17.55 -8.61 -17.28
C VAL A 84 -16.35 -7.91 -16.64
N ILE A 85 -15.27 -8.67 -16.42
CA ILE A 85 -13.95 -8.15 -16.06
C ILE A 85 -13.04 -8.32 -17.26
N THR A 86 -12.37 -7.25 -17.64
CA THR A 86 -11.47 -7.23 -18.80
C THR A 86 -10.06 -7.53 -18.35
N GLY A 87 -9.46 -8.60 -18.89
CA GLY A 87 -8.04 -8.90 -18.69
C GLY A 87 -7.17 -8.24 -19.78
N ASP A 88 -5.88 -8.18 -19.53
CA ASP A 88 -4.89 -7.55 -20.43
C ASP A 88 -4.84 -8.17 -21.83
N SER A 89 -5.14 -9.47 -21.92
CA SER A 89 -5.16 -10.23 -23.18
C SER A 89 -6.46 -10.10 -23.98
N ALA A 90 -7.49 -9.40 -23.45
CA ALA A 90 -8.76 -9.24 -24.12
C ALA A 90 -8.58 -8.62 -25.52
N MET A 91 -9.33 -9.11 -26.49
CA MET A 91 -9.31 -8.56 -27.86
C MET A 91 -10.41 -7.51 -28.04
N LEU A 92 -10.10 -6.45 -28.76
CA LEU A 92 -11.09 -5.44 -29.16
C LEU A 92 -12.15 -6.12 -30.05
N SER A 93 -13.40 -6.17 -29.60
CA SER A 93 -14.46 -6.87 -30.30
C SER A 93 -15.83 -6.49 -29.72
N THR A 94 -16.87 -6.75 -30.53
CA THR A 94 -18.24 -6.82 -30.04
C THR A 94 -18.72 -8.27 -30.22
N SER A 95 -19.03 -8.91 -29.09
CA SER A 95 -19.54 -10.29 -29.07
C SER A 95 -21.04 -10.28 -28.75
N THR A 96 -21.79 -11.11 -29.46
CA THR A 96 -23.23 -11.29 -29.22
C THR A 96 -23.44 -12.48 -28.28
N VAL A 97 -24.18 -12.28 -27.22
CA VAL A 97 -24.65 -13.34 -26.32
C VAL A 97 -26.11 -13.61 -26.59
N SER A 98 -26.46 -14.86 -26.94
CA SER A 98 -27.82 -15.24 -27.33
C SER A 98 -28.62 -15.78 -26.16
N SER A 99 -27.97 -16.41 -25.18
CA SER A 99 -28.63 -16.91 -23.97
C SER A 99 -27.63 -17.16 -22.84
N THR A 100 -28.15 -17.14 -21.61
CA THR A 100 -27.40 -17.48 -20.39
C THR A 100 -28.26 -18.35 -19.49
N SER A 101 -27.64 -19.34 -18.85
CA SER A 101 -28.27 -20.19 -17.82
C SER A 101 -27.33 -20.30 -16.61
N LEU A 102 -27.87 -20.16 -15.41
CA LEU A 102 -27.11 -20.27 -14.16
C LEU A 102 -26.80 -21.73 -13.82
N ALA A 103 -25.59 -21.97 -13.33
CA ALA A 103 -25.25 -23.21 -12.66
C ALA A 103 -26.12 -23.41 -11.41
N LYS A 104 -26.52 -24.65 -11.15
CA LYS A 104 -27.32 -25.00 -10.00
C LYS A 104 -26.61 -26.07 -9.17
N ALA A 105 -26.74 -25.96 -7.85
CA ALA A 105 -26.40 -27.04 -6.93
C ALA A 105 -27.54 -28.08 -6.89
N SER A 106 -27.23 -29.35 -6.62
CA SER A 106 -28.25 -30.31 -6.21
C SER A 106 -28.81 -29.87 -4.86
N TYR A 107 -30.11 -30.00 -4.73
CA TYR A 107 -30.82 -29.60 -3.53
C TYR A 107 -32.00 -30.52 -3.24
N LEU A 108 -32.12 -31.01 -2.01
CA LEU A 108 -33.22 -31.81 -1.53
C LEU A 108 -33.91 -31.11 -0.36
N THR A 109 -35.19 -30.77 -0.52
CA THR A 109 -36.12 -30.50 0.58
C THR A 109 -36.89 -31.79 0.85
N GLY A 110 -36.59 -32.43 1.97
CA GLY A 110 -37.19 -33.71 2.31
C GLY A 110 -38.65 -33.62 2.74
N ASN A 111 -39.35 -34.76 2.82
CA ASN A 111 -40.67 -34.88 3.41
C ASN A 111 -40.66 -34.50 4.90
N LYS A 112 -41.83 -34.26 5.46
CA LYS A 112 -41.97 -34.11 6.92
C LYS A 112 -41.72 -35.40 7.62
N VAL A 113 -40.94 -35.38 8.68
CA VAL A 113 -40.57 -36.51 9.50
C VAL A 113 -41.48 -36.56 10.74
N TYR A 114 -42.05 -37.73 10.99
CA TYR A 114 -42.92 -37.97 12.12
C TYR A 114 -42.39 -39.12 12.98
N THR A 115 -42.62 -39.06 14.28
CA THR A 115 -42.37 -40.16 15.21
C THR A 115 -43.37 -41.31 14.96
N THR A 116 -43.07 -42.49 15.48
CA THR A 116 -44.01 -43.63 15.46
C THR A 116 -45.38 -43.33 16.14
N ASP A 117 -45.43 -42.33 17.03
CA ASP A 117 -46.66 -41.86 17.67
C ASP A 117 -47.43 -40.82 16.82
N GLY A 118 -46.87 -40.41 15.69
CA GLY A 118 -47.47 -39.48 14.72
C GLY A 118 -47.25 -38.02 15.01
N ASP A 119 -46.35 -37.67 15.96
CA ASP A 119 -45.96 -36.30 16.26
C ASP A 119 -44.85 -35.82 15.30
N LEU A 120 -44.82 -34.51 14.99
CA LEU A 120 -43.77 -33.93 14.21
C LEU A 120 -42.43 -34.05 14.96
N ALA A 121 -41.42 -34.62 14.30
CA ALA A 121 -40.13 -34.89 14.92
C ALA A 121 -39.35 -33.59 15.22
N SER A 122 -38.72 -33.52 16.37
CA SER A 122 -37.80 -32.41 16.78
C SER A 122 -36.35 -32.74 16.43
N SER A 123 -35.46 -31.78 16.57
CA SER A 123 -34.00 -31.98 16.37
C SER A 123 -33.42 -33.08 17.25
N ASP A 124 -33.98 -33.27 18.46
CA ASP A 124 -33.53 -34.24 19.49
C ASP A 124 -34.23 -35.64 19.31
N THR A 125 -35.21 -35.75 18.43
CA THR A 125 -35.87 -37.03 18.12
C THR A 125 -34.86 -38.05 17.63
N THR A 126 -34.82 -39.22 18.26
CA THR A 126 -33.88 -40.31 17.91
C THR A 126 -34.37 -41.12 16.73
N ALA A 127 -33.45 -41.79 16.04
CA ALA A 127 -33.77 -42.70 14.93
C ALA A 127 -34.69 -43.86 15.37
N SER A 128 -34.55 -44.32 16.63
CA SER A 128 -35.45 -45.38 17.19
C SER A 128 -36.87 -44.87 17.35
N GLU A 129 -37.12 -43.62 17.68
CA GLU A 129 -38.46 -43.03 17.78
C GLU A 129 -39.14 -42.85 16.42
N LEU A 130 -38.36 -42.92 15.32
CA LEU A 130 -38.88 -42.99 13.95
C LEU A 130 -39.16 -44.43 13.50
N GLY A 131 -38.66 -45.44 14.23
CA GLY A 131 -38.76 -46.84 13.86
C GLY A 131 -37.46 -47.46 13.32
N ILE A 132 -36.34 -46.71 13.28
CA ILE A 132 -35.03 -47.22 12.87
C ILE A 132 -34.34 -47.79 14.10
N THR A 133 -34.46 -49.10 14.32
CA THR A 133 -34.02 -49.80 15.55
C THR A 133 -32.67 -50.50 15.41
N GLU A 134 -32.15 -50.66 14.20
CA GLU A 134 -30.87 -51.29 13.88
C GLU A 134 -29.97 -50.32 13.11
N ASP A 135 -28.64 -50.51 13.25
CA ASP A 135 -27.66 -49.73 12.49
C ASP A 135 -27.93 -49.84 11.00
N THR A 136 -28.20 -48.72 10.35
CA THR A 136 -28.58 -48.64 8.95
C THR A 136 -27.65 -47.67 8.23
N THR A 137 -27.15 -48.09 7.08
CA THR A 137 -26.30 -47.20 6.25
C THR A 137 -27.11 -46.57 5.12
N ILE A 138 -27.13 -45.26 5.03
CA ILE A 138 -27.70 -44.52 3.89
C ILE A 138 -26.56 -44.03 3.02
N THR A 139 -26.80 -43.99 1.71
CA THR A 139 -25.78 -43.67 0.71
C THR A 139 -26.28 -42.58 -0.25
N PHE A 140 -25.42 -41.64 -0.52
CA PHE A 140 -25.59 -40.64 -1.57
C PHE A 140 -24.58 -40.95 -2.68
N ASN A 141 -25.08 -41.10 -3.89
CA ASN A 141 -24.24 -41.23 -5.08
C ASN A 141 -23.83 -39.83 -5.50
N MET A 142 -22.53 -39.53 -5.45
CA MET A 142 -22.00 -38.24 -5.86
C MET A 142 -21.74 -38.24 -7.36
N ALA A 143 -22.13 -37.16 -8.04
CA ALA A 143 -21.73 -36.93 -9.43
C ALA A 143 -20.25 -36.60 -9.47
N GLY A 144 -19.55 -36.84 -10.53
CA GLY A 144 -18.10 -36.60 -10.66
C GLY A 144 -17.32 -37.82 -11.11
N THR A 145 -17.96 -39.00 -11.09
CA THR A 145 -17.44 -40.19 -11.74
C THR A 145 -18.52 -40.81 -12.64
N THR A 146 -18.15 -41.16 -13.88
CA THR A 146 -19.07 -41.73 -14.86
C THR A 146 -19.47 -43.18 -14.57
N ASP A 147 -18.85 -43.80 -13.57
CA ASP A 147 -19.08 -45.21 -13.19
C ASP A 147 -19.88 -45.35 -11.89
N GLY A 148 -20.31 -44.22 -11.25
CA GLY A 148 -21.11 -44.26 -10.00
C GLY A 148 -20.33 -44.79 -8.79
N SER A 149 -19.00 -44.80 -8.84
CA SER A 149 -18.14 -45.32 -7.77
C SER A 149 -17.90 -44.33 -6.64
N ASP A 150 -18.22 -43.03 -6.86
CA ASP A 150 -18.04 -42.00 -5.86
C ASP A 150 -19.30 -41.90 -4.98
N VAL A 151 -19.19 -42.40 -3.79
CA VAL A 151 -20.32 -42.47 -2.85
C VAL A 151 -19.95 -41.81 -1.51
N LEU A 152 -20.95 -41.16 -0.91
CA LEU A 152 -20.90 -40.68 0.45
C LEU A 152 -21.86 -41.51 1.29
N SER A 153 -21.35 -42.29 2.23
CA SER A 153 -22.15 -43.16 3.07
C SER A 153 -22.03 -42.81 4.53
N ILE A 154 -23.14 -42.83 5.25
CA ILE A 154 -23.17 -42.64 6.70
C ILE A 154 -23.94 -43.77 7.36
N THR A 155 -23.50 -44.21 8.53
CA THR A 155 -24.23 -45.19 9.36
C THR A 155 -25.03 -44.42 10.42
N ILE A 156 -26.31 -44.74 10.46
CA ILE A 156 -27.29 -44.21 11.42
C ILE A 156 -27.53 -45.30 12.46
N SER A 157 -27.32 -44.98 13.73
CA SER A 157 -27.61 -45.85 14.85
C SER A 157 -28.94 -45.46 15.50
N ALA A 158 -29.59 -46.37 16.21
CA ALA A 158 -30.89 -46.16 16.87
C ALA A 158 -30.90 -44.94 17.81
N ASP A 159 -29.75 -44.64 18.44
CA ASP A 159 -29.57 -43.49 19.38
C ASP A 159 -29.23 -42.18 18.70
N ASP A 160 -29.01 -42.15 17.38
CA ASP A 160 -28.73 -40.91 16.67
C ASP A 160 -29.95 -39.99 16.64
N THR A 161 -29.76 -38.74 17.04
CA THR A 161 -30.78 -37.70 16.87
C THR A 161 -30.80 -37.18 15.42
N LEU A 162 -31.91 -36.54 15.01
CA LEU A 162 -31.99 -35.94 13.66
C LEU A 162 -30.94 -34.89 13.44
N SER A 163 -30.59 -34.12 14.48
CA SER A 163 -29.48 -33.17 14.45
C SER A 163 -28.11 -33.85 14.27
N SER A 164 -27.91 -35.03 14.94
CA SER A 164 -26.71 -35.83 14.81
C SER A 164 -26.58 -36.40 13.37
N ILE A 165 -27.70 -36.88 12.81
CA ILE A 165 -27.74 -37.40 11.43
C ILE A 165 -27.38 -36.29 10.42
N ALA A 166 -27.94 -35.07 10.55
CA ALA A 166 -27.57 -33.94 9.72
C ALA A 166 -26.07 -33.64 9.82
N SER A 167 -25.51 -33.69 11.06
CA SER A 167 -24.08 -33.46 11.31
C SER A 167 -23.21 -34.57 10.71
N LYS A 168 -23.66 -35.84 10.72
CA LYS A 168 -22.97 -36.97 10.05
C LYS A 168 -22.93 -36.76 8.55
N ILE A 169 -24.05 -36.38 7.90
CA ILE A 169 -24.10 -36.08 6.46
C ILE A 169 -23.12 -34.94 6.12
N LYS A 170 -23.15 -33.84 6.91
CA LYS A 170 -22.28 -32.69 6.69
C LYS A 170 -20.78 -32.99 6.86
N SER A 171 -20.44 -33.92 7.76
CA SER A 171 -19.03 -34.25 8.09
C SER A 171 -18.47 -35.33 7.19
N ALA A 172 -19.31 -36.07 6.48
CA ALA A 172 -18.90 -37.13 5.57
C ALA A 172 -18.35 -36.56 4.27
N SER A 173 -17.41 -37.26 3.68
CA SER A 173 -16.85 -36.96 2.36
C SER A 173 -16.88 -38.20 1.50
N SER A 174 -17.09 -38.03 0.21
CA SER A 174 -16.98 -39.09 -0.77
C SER A 174 -15.52 -39.49 -1.02
N THR A 175 -15.30 -40.51 -1.83
CA THR A 175 -13.96 -40.97 -2.23
C THR A 175 -13.19 -39.89 -2.98
N SER A 176 -13.86 -39.02 -3.75
CA SER A 176 -13.28 -37.87 -4.45
C SER A 176 -13.20 -36.64 -3.57
N GLY A 177 -13.58 -36.71 -2.30
CA GLY A 177 -13.53 -35.58 -1.37
C GLY A 177 -14.71 -34.60 -1.49
N LEU A 178 -15.78 -34.95 -2.21
CA LEU A 178 -17.01 -34.17 -2.27
C LEU A 178 -17.77 -34.30 -0.97
N SER A 179 -18.47 -33.25 -0.58
CA SER A 179 -19.25 -33.18 0.66
C SER A 179 -20.61 -32.54 0.42
N LEU A 180 -21.53 -32.76 1.36
CA LEU A 180 -22.88 -32.21 1.34
C LEU A 180 -23.06 -31.23 2.49
N ALA A 181 -23.86 -30.19 2.28
CA ALA A 181 -24.44 -29.40 3.35
C ALA A 181 -25.75 -30.11 3.78
N ALA A 182 -25.97 -30.23 5.09
CA ALA A 182 -27.20 -30.82 5.61
C ALA A 182 -27.66 -30.09 6.86
N ASN A 183 -28.95 -29.91 7.01
CA ASN A 183 -29.61 -29.36 8.18
C ASN A 183 -30.96 -30.05 8.42
N TYR A 184 -31.34 -30.23 9.67
CA TYR A 184 -32.70 -30.58 10.05
C TYR A 184 -33.37 -29.35 10.67
N ASP A 185 -34.51 -28.95 10.08
CA ASP A 185 -35.32 -27.84 10.59
C ASP A 185 -36.49 -28.41 11.41
N GLU A 186 -36.44 -28.31 12.72
CA GLU A 186 -37.49 -28.80 13.62
C GLU A 186 -38.82 -28.07 13.50
N THR A 187 -38.79 -26.77 13.08
CA THR A 187 -40.00 -26.00 12.86
C THR A 187 -40.77 -26.52 11.66
N GLN A 188 -40.07 -26.91 10.61
CA GLN A 188 -40.64 -27.48 9.41
C GLN A 188 -40.71 -29.01 9.45
N GLY A 189 -39.96 -29.65 10.37
CA GLY A 189 -39.90 -31.10 10.57
C GLY A 189 -39.26 -31.84 9.38
N ARG A 190 -38.19 -31.31 8.76
CA ARG A 190 -37.61 -31.89 7.56
C ARG A 190 -36.12 -31.66 7.40
N PHE A 191 -35.49 -32.50 6.63
CA PHE A 191 -34.13 -32.33 6.18
C PHE A 191 -34.01 -31.39 4.96
N TYR A 192 -32.96 -30.58 4.96
CA TYR A 192 -32.46 -29.80 3.83
C TYR A 192 -31.04 -30.27 3.54
N ILE A 193 -30.82 -30.81 2.34
CA ILE A 193 -29.54 -31.34 1.92
C ILE A 193 -29.18 -30.68 0.58
N ALA A 194 -27.94 -30.22 0.43
CA ALA A 194 -27.46 -29.60 -0.79
C ALA A 194 -26.00 -29.96 -1.08
N SER A 195 -25.63 -29.98 -2.35
CA SER A 195 -24.22 -30.00 -2.72
C SER A 195 -23.53 -28.67 -2.31
N THR A 196 -22.24 -28.74 -1.98
CA THR A 196 -21.49 -27.58 -1.51
C THR A 196 -21.01 -26.68 -2.64
N ALA A 197 -21.14 -27.13 -3.91
CA ALA A 197 -20.83 -26.39 -5.11
C ALA A 197 -21.91 -26.60 -6.18
N THR A 198 -21.94 -25.71 -7.16
CA THR A 198 -22.80 -25.82 -8.36
C THR A 198 -22.11 -26.63 -9.44
N GLY A 199 -22.87 -27.07 -10.43
CA GLY A 199 -22.39 -27.79 -11.60
C GLY A 199 -22.68 -29.31 -11.54
N GLU A 200 -22.82 -29.93 -12.70
CA GLU A 200 -23.18 -31.35 -12.81
C GLU A 200 -22.22 -32.24 -12.04
N ASP A 201 -20.93 -31.99 -12.08
CA ASP A 201 -19.88 -32.76 -11.41
C ASP A 201 -19.98 -32.74 -9.88
N TYR A 202 -20.71 -31.78 -9.30
CA TYR A 202 -20.88 -31.61 -7.84
C TYR A 202 -22.26 -32.09 -7.37
N GLY A 203 -23.07 -32.63 -8.25
CA GLY A 203 -24.39 -33.13 -7.93
C GLY A 203 -24.38 -34.34 -7.00
N PHE A 204 -25.51 -34.66 -6.43
CA PHE A 204 -25.74 -35.91 -5.72
C PHE A 204 -27.13 -36.48 -6.07
N THR A 205 -27.28 -37.77 -5.90
CA THR A 205 -28.58 -38.46 -5.85
C THR A 205 -28.62 -39.35 -4.61
N VAL A 206 -29.82 -39.63 -4.09
CA VAL A 206 -29.98 -40.57 -2.97
C VAL A 206 -30.05 -41.98 -3.53
N ASP A 207 -29.28 -42.91 -2.98
CA ASP A 207 -29.41 -44.34 -3.36
C ASP A 207 -30.62 -44.96 -2.68
N THR A 208 -31.73 -44.96 -3.40
CA THR A 208 -33.01 -45.54 -2.94
C THR A 208 -33.08 -47.05 -3.05
N SER A 209 -32.06 -47.70 -3.66
CA SER A 209 -32.00 -49.16 -3.81
C SER A 209 -31.60 -49.89 -2.52
N THR A 210 -30.92 -49.16 -1.62
CA THR A 210 -30.50 -49.62 -0.30
C THR A 210 -31.17 -48.77 0.79
N SER A 211 -31.57 -49.40 1.89
CA SER A 211 -32.13 -48.68 3.05
C SER A 211 -33.38 -47.84 2.76
N ALA A 212 -34.21 -48.20 1.78
CA ALA A 212 -35.40 -47.43 1.36
C ALA A 212 -36.33 -47.06 2.51
N GLU A 213 -36.54 -48.01 3.46
CA GLU A 213 -37.39 -47.80 4.63
C GLU A 213 -36.82 -46.68 5.56
N ALA A 214 -35.53 -46.71 5.84
CA ALA A 214 -34.87 -45.67 6.65
C ALA A 214 -34.89 -44.30 5.94
N LEU A 215 -34.67 -44.28 4.62
CA LEU A 215 -34.76 -43.06 3.81
C LEU A 215 -36.17 -42.46 3.83
N SER A 216 -37.22 -43.32 3.79
CA SER A 216 -38.62 -42.86 3.87
C SER A 216 -38.95 -42.34 5.28
N LEU A 217 -38.50 -43.00 6.34
CA LEU A 217 -38.67 -42.53 7.72
C LEU A 217 -37.95 -41.20 8.00
N LEU A 218 -36.80 -40.97 7.37
CA LEU A 218 -36.07 -39.71 7.44
C LEU A 218 -36.61 -38.64 6.48
N GLY A 219 -37.59 -38.98 5.66
CA GLY A 219 -38.17 -38.07 4.66
C GLY A 219 -37.23 -37.67 3.52
N ILE A 220 -36.15 -38.43 3.28
CA ILE A 220 -35.14 -38.11 2.24
C ILE A 220 -35.16 -39.14 1.07
N ASN A 221 -36.16 -40.02 1.04
CA ASN A 221 -36.36 -40.93 -0.12
C ASN A 221 -36.86 -40.15 -1.34
N THR A 222 -36.02 -39.98 -2.34
CA THR A 222 -36.34 -39.16 -3.53
C THR A 222 -37.40 -39.80 -4.44
N ASP A 223 -37.69 -41.09 -4.31
CA ASP A 223 -38.75 -41.79 -5.05
C ASP A 223 -40.13 -41.60 -4.40
N GLU A 224 -40.20 -41.12 -3.18
CA GLU A 224 -41.41 -40.98 -2.36
C GLU A 224 -41.67 -39.51 -1.89
N LEU A 225 -41.14 -38.51 -2.61
CA LEU A 225 -41.33 -37.10 -2.27
C LEU A 225 -42.79 -36.68 -2.47
N ASP A 226 -43.36 -35.95 -1.52
CA ASP A 226 -44.70 -35.39 -1.57
C ASP A 226 -44.72 -33.98 -2.25
N ASP A 227 -45.92 -33.42 -2.46
CA ASP A 227 -46.11 -32.13 -3.12
C ASP A 227 -45.47 -30.94 -2.35
N SER A 228 -45.05 -31.15 -1.09
CA SER A 228 -44.39 -30.12 -0.25
C SER A 228 -42.88 -30.27 -0.19
N SER A 229 -42.31 -31.24 -0.86
CA SER A 229 -40.90 -31.62 -0.91
C SER A 229 -40.38 -31.60 -2.34
N GLN A 230 -39.07 -31.44 -2.52
CA GLN A 230 -38.48 -31.33 -3.85
C GLN A 230 -37.02 -31.76 -3.86
N TYR A 231 -36.68 -32.51 -4.92
CA TYR A 231 -35.30 -32.71 -5.30
C TYR A 231 -35.02 -31.96 -6.61
N GLN A 232 -33.90 -31.19 -6.62
CA GLN A 232 -33.38 -30.53 -7.81
C GLN A 232 -31.98 -31.07 -8.11
N ALA A 233 -31.77 -31.55 -9.33
CA ALA A 233 -30.44 -31.96 -9.79
C ALA A 233 -29.53 -30.74 -10.01
N ALA A 234 -28.24 -30.95 -9.85
CA ALA A 234 -27.23 -29.98 -10.25
C ALA A 234 -27.22 -29.80 -11.76
N SER A 235 -26.80 -28.63 -12.21
CA SER A 235 -26.56 -28.33 -13.62
C SER A 235 -25.43 -27.33 -13.78
N ASP A 236 -24.71 -27.44 -14.88
CA ASP A 236 -23.73 -26.45 -15.28
C ASP A 236 -24.39 -25.14 -15.70
N ALA A 237 -23.63 -24.06 -15.59
CA ALA A 237 -23.93 -22.82 -16.26
C ALA A 237 -23.71 -22.97 -17.76
N GLU A 238 -24.54 -22.31 -18.56
CA GLU A 238 -24.39 -22.22 -20.00
C GLU A 238 -24.37 -20.79 -20.47
N LEU A 239 -23.43 -20.48 -21.36
CA LEU A 239 -23.29 -19.18 -22.04
C LEU A 239 -23.18 -19.42 -23.53
N VAL A 240 -24.15 -18.94 -24.31
CA VAL A 240 -24.09 -19.00 -25.77
C VAL A 240 -23.59 -17.68 -26.31
N MET A 241 -22.32 -17.64 -26.75
CA MET A 241 -21.66 -16.43 -27.25
C MET A 241 -21.13 -16.63 -28.66
N ASN A 242 -21.48 -15.73 -29.58
CA ASN A 242 -21.15 -15.78 -31.00
C ASN A 242 -21.54 -17.12 -31.67
N GLY A 243 -22.65 -17.71 -31.23
CA GLY A 243 -23.16 -19.01 -31.72
C GLY A 243 -22.42 -20.25 -31.17
N VAL A 244 -21.53 -20.08 -30.20
CA VAL A 244 -20.80 -21.16 -29.53
C VAL A 244 -21.32 -21.28 -28.10
N THR A 245 -21.67 -22.50 -27.70
CA THR A 245 -22.04 -22.82 -26.33
C THR A 245 -20.82 -23.10 -25.49
N TYR A 246 -20.72 -22.42 -24.36
CA TYR A 246 -19.72 -22.62 -23.33
C TYR A 246 -20.44 -23.14 -22.08
N THR A 247 -19.85 -24.09 -21.38
CA THR A 247 -20.35 -24.64 -20.12
C THR A 247 -19.33 -24.49 -19.01
N SER A 248 -19.81 -24.30 -17.78
CA SER A 248 -18.95 -24.19 -16.60
C SER A 248 -19.74 -24.71 -15.38
N SER A 249 -19.06 -25.40 -14.49
CA SER A 249 -19.62 -25.78 -13.19
C SER A 249 -19.93 -24.61 -12.27
N SER A 250 -19.41 -23.44 -12.58
CA SER A 250 -19.70 -22.19 -11.88
C SER A 250 -20.30 -21.15 -12.83
N ASN A 251 -20.82 -20.04 -12.29
CA ASN A 251 -21.37 -18.96 -13.13
C ASN A 251 -20.29 -18.08 -13.77
N ALA A 252 -18.99 -18.40 -13.65
CA ALA A 252 -17.88 -17.64 -14.21
C ALA A 252 -17.23 -18.37 -15.40
N PHE A 253 -16.95 -17.62 -16.45
CA PHE A 253 -16.34 -18.08 -17.70
C PHE A 253 -15.12 -17.24 -18.02
N GLU A 254 -14.02 -17.88 -18.41
CA GLU A 254 -12.85 -17.20 -18.93
C GLU A 254 -12.78 -17.41 -20.45
N ILE A 255 -13.13 -16.39 -21.22
CA ILE A 255 -13.24 -16.45 -22.68
C ILE A 255 -12.49 -15.27 -23.29
N ASN A 256 -11.47 -15.53 -24.11
CA ASN A 256 -10.75 -14.52 -24.89
C ASN A 256 -10.25 -13.34 -24.03
N GLY A 257 -9.72 -13.62 -22.84
CA GLY A 257 -9.21 -12.61 -21.90
C GLY A 257 -10.29 -11.84 -21.13
N LEU A 258 -11.55 -12.28 -21.22
CA LEU A 258 -12.66 -11.76 -20.42
C LEU A 258 -13.04 -12.78 -19.35
N THR A 259 -13.27 -12.31 -18.14
CA THR A 259 -13.97 -13.07 -17.11
C THR A 259 -15.42 -12.62 -17.11
N ILE A 260 -16.32 -13.48 -17.59
CA ILE A 260 -17.76 -13.21 -17.72
C ILE A 260 -18.47 -13.96 -16.61
N THR A 261 -19.19 -13.25 -15.75
CA THR A 261 -19.99 -13.86 -14.67
C THR A 261 -21.47 -13.71 -14.99
N ILE A 262 -22.19 -14.83 -15.05
CA ILE A 262 -23.66 -14.81 -15.23
C ILE A 262 -24.33 -14.45 -13.91
N ASN A 263 -25.16 -13.42 -13.92
CA ASN A 263 -25.94 -12.93 -12.78
C ASN A 263 -27.39 -13.44 -12.83
N SER A 264 -27.92 -13.64 -14.04
CA SER A 264 -29.27 -14.17 -14.26
C SER A 264 -29.37 -14.93 -15.58
N SER A 265 -30.26 -15.91 -15.62
CA SER A 265 -30.61 -16.58 -16.87
C SER A 265 -31.47 -15.71 -17.76
N THR A 266 -31.18 -15.65 -19.05
CA THR A 266 -31.98 -14.95 -20.06
C THR A 266 -31.83 -15.63 -21.43
N ASP A 267 -32.90 -15.54 -22.24
CA ASP A 267 -32.89 -15.90 -23.67
C ASP A 267 -32.93 -14.62 -24.55
N ASP A 268 -32.86 -13.43 -23.94
CA ASP A 268 -32.77 -12.16 -24.67
C ASP A 268 -31.34 -11.94 -25.17
N GLU A 269 -31.20 -11.66 -26.46
CA GLU A 269 -29.91 -11.35 -27.08
C GLU A 269 -29.36 -9.99 -26.58
N PHE A 270 -28.07 -9.98 -26.23
CA PHE A 270 -27.35 -8.76 -25.84
C PHE A 270 -25.91 -8.82 -26.33
N THR A 271 -25.17 -7.72 -26.15
CA THR A 271 -23.78 -7.61 -26.60
C THR A 271 -22.80 -7.33 -25.46
N ILE A 272 -21.60 -7.90 -25.59
CA ILE A 272 -20.43 -7.51 -24.80
C ILE A 272 -19.45 -6.83 -25.76
N THR A 273 -19.14 -5.54 -25.48
CA THR A 273 -18.20 -4.75 -26.29
C THR A 273 -16.94 -4.50 -25.51
N THR A 274 -15.79 -4.88 -26.08
CA THR A 274 -14.46 -4.57 -25.57
C THR A 274 -13.84 -3.47 -26.43
N SER A 275 -13.47 -2.37 -25.79
CA SER A 275 -12.85 -1.19 -26.40
C SER A 275 -11.59 -0.78 -25.67
N ASN A 276 -10.81 0.15 -26.22
CA ASN A 276 -9.73 0.79 -25.47
C ASN A 276 -10.30 1.55 -24.28
N ASP A 277 -9.65 1.42 -23.12
CA ASP A 277 -10.01 2.13 -21.91
C ASP A 277 -9.37 3.52 -21.91
N THR A 278 -10.05 4.46 -22.55
CA THR A 278 -9.59 5.85 -22.66
C THR A 278 -9.55 6.52 -21.29
N SER A 279 -10.50 6.22 -20.41
CA SER A 279 -10.56 6.75 -19.04
C SER A 279 -9.39 6.22 -18.21
N GLY A 280 -9.11 4.92 -18.25
CA GLY A 280 -7.99 4.33 -17.52
C GLY A 280 -6.62 4.82 -17.97
N VAL A 281 -6.46 5.19 -19.25
CA VAL A 281 -5.23 5.84 -19.76
C VAL A 281 -5.15 7.28 -19.27
N TYR A 282 -6.25 8.04 -19.30
CA TYR A 282 -6.32 9.40 -18.79
C TYR A 282 -5.96 9.46 -17.30
N ASP A 283 -6.60 8.62 -16.49
CA ASP A 283 -6.36 8.53 -15.05
C ASP A 283 -4.89 8.19 -14.73
N MET A 284 -4.29 7.28 -15.49
CA MET A 284 -2.89 6.91 -15.32
C MET A 284 -1.95 8.09 -15.60
N VAL A 285 -2.23 8.90 -16.63
CA VAL A 285 -1.48 10.13 -16.92
C VAL A 285 -1.67 11.15 -15.81
N LYS A 286 -2.90 11.35 -15.33
CA LYS A 286 -3.24 12.25 -14.23
C LYS A 286 -2.50 11.85 -12.94
N GLU A 287 -2.49 10.56 -12.57
CA GLU A 287 -1.75 10.05 -11.42
C GLU A 287 -0.24 10.30 -11.56
N TYR A 288 0.35 10.02 -12.73
CA TYR A 288 1.76 10.30 -12.99
C TYR A 288 2.11 11.79 -12.79
N LEU A 289 1.29 12.68 -13.33
CA LEU A 289 1.49 14.13 -13.18
C LEU A 289 1.31 14.58 -11.73
N SER A 290 0.37 13.98 -10.99
CA SER A 290 0.17 14.24 -9.56
C SER A 290 1.39 13.82 -8.74
N GLU A 291 1.97 12.62 -9.00
CA GLU A 291 3.21 12.18 -8.36
C GLU A 291 4.38 13.12 -8.68
N TYR A 292 4.53 13.53 -9.95
CA TYR A 292 5.53 14.49 -10.38
C TYR A 292 5.36 15.84 -9.70
N ASN A 293 4.14 16.40 -9.70
CA ASN A 293 3.82 17.69 -9.09
C ASN A 293 4.12 17.68 -7.60
N SER A 294 3.72 16.62 -6.89
CA SER A 294 4.02 16.45 -5.47
C SER A 294 5.52 16.41 -5.19
N LEU A 295 6.29 15.77 -6.05
CA LEU A 295 7.75 15.71 -5.91
C LEU A 295 8.37 17.09 -6.18
N ILE A 296 8.08 17.70 -7.35
CA ILE A 296 8.74 18.94 -7.77
C ILE A 296 8.43 20.10 -6.82
N GLN A 297 7.21 20.20 -6.31
CA GLN A 297 6.83 21.22 -5.33
C GLN A 297 7.61 21.08 -4.02
N LYS A 298 7.80 19.85 -3.51
CA LYS A 298 8.62 19.59 -2.33
C LYS A 298 10.07 19.98 -2.55
N LEU A 299 10.65 19.64 -3.72
CA LEU A 299 12.03 19.97 -4.06
C LEU A 299 12.20 21.49 -4.22
N ASP A 300 11.28 22.15 -4.92
CA ASP A 300 11.28 23.61 -5.08
C ASP A 300 11.14 24.34 -3.74
N THR A 301 10.26 23.87 -2.85
CA THR A 301 10.09 24.41 -1.49
C THR A 301 11.38 24.34 -0.69
N LEU A 302 12.09 23.21 -0.74
CA LEU A 302 13.38 23.06 -0.04
C LEU A 302 14.48 23.93 -0.66
N TYR A 303 14.51 24.05 -1.98
CA TYR A 303 15.51 24.83 -2.69
C TYR A 303 15.31 26.34 -2.53
N ASN A 304 14.05 26.80 -2.57
CA ASN A 304 13.69 28.21 -2.49
C ASN A 304 13.44 28.70 -1.06
N ALA A 305 13.60 27.82 -0.07
CA ALA A 305 13.50 28.23 1.33
C ALA A 305 14.46 29.39 1.66
N ASP A 306 14.05 30.25 2.59
CA ASP A 306 14.92 31.29 3.14
C ASP A 306 16.07 30.63 3.91
N LYS A 307 17.27 31.18 3.75
CA LYS A 307 18.37 30.83 4.63
C LYS A 307 18.05 31.32 6.05
N ALA A 308 18.38 30.48 7.02
CA ALA A 308 18.19 30.85 8.43
C ALA A 308 19.32 31.74 8.92
N ASP A 309 19.52 32.91 8.27
CA ASP A 309 20.54 33.85 8.64
C ASP A 309 20.25 34.43 10.04
N GLY A 310 21.25 34.40 10.93
CA GLY A 310 21.11 34.82 12.32
C GLY A 310 20.55 33.74 13.29
N TYR A 311 20.25 32.53 12.77
CA TYR A 311 19.85 31.41 13.60
C TYR A 311 20.98 30.39 13.68
N ASP A 312 21.58 30.25 14.85
CA ASP A 312 22.58 29.24 15.14
C ASP A 312 22.02 28.16 16.09
N ILE A 313 22.70 27.02 16.17
CA ILE A 313 22.34 26.00 17.16
C ILE A 313 22.50 26.59 18.56
N LEU A 314 21.42 26.55 19.32
CA LEU A 314 21.38 27.07 20.69
C LEU A 314 22.35 26.32 21.59
N THR A 315 23.14 27.08 22.40
CA THR A 315 23.94 26.50 23.49
C THR A 315 23.05 25.99 24.61
N SER A 316 23.64 25.25 25.56
CA SER A 316 22.90 24.76 26.74
C SER A 316 22.34 25.93 27.58
N ASP A 317 23.09 27.00 27.72
CA ASP A 317 22.67 28.19 28.49
C ASP A 317 21.50 28.88 27.80
N GLN A 318 21.57 29.10 26.49
CA GLN A 318 20.46 29.71 25.72
C GLN A 318 19.18 28.83 25.77
N LYS A 319 19.32 27.49 25.71
CA LYS A 319 18.18 26.57 25.85
C LYS A 319 17.55 26.65 27.24
N SER A 320 18.33 26.87 28.29
CA SER A 320 17.82 27.01 29.66
C SER A 320 16.95 28.24 29.88
N GLU A 321 17.07 29.25 29.02
CA GLU A 321 16.32 30.52 29.06
C GLU A 321 15.07 30.50 28.15
N MET A 322 14.83 29.42 27.41
CA MET A 322 13.75 29.25 26.44
C MET A 322 12.82 28.11 26.82
N THR A 323 11.57 28.19 26.38
CA THR A 323 10.61 27.10 26.46
C THR A 323 10.90 26.03 25.38
N GLU A 324 10.36 24.81 25.58
CA GLU A 324 10.51 23.73 24.59
C GLU A 324 9.92 24.09 23.23
N ASP A 325 8.81 24.82 23.19
CA ASP A 325 8.17 25.28 21.94
C ASP A 325 9.05 26.30 21.21
N GLU A 326 9.64 27.29 21.92
CA GLU A 326 10.54 28.25 21.32
C GLU A 326 11.81 27.59 20.77
N ILE A 327 12.36 26.59 21.48
CA ILE A 327 13.51 25.80 20.99
C ILE A 327 13.12 25.01 19.74
N SER A 328 11.92 24.42 19.71
CA SER A 328 11.40 23.68 18.56
C SER A 328 11.25 24.57 17.34
N ASP A 329 10.65 25.74 17.49
CA ASP A 329 10.46 26.73 16.42
C ASP A 329 11.81 27.26 15.89
N TRP A 330 12.73 27.54 16.80
CA TRP A 330 14.09 27.93 16.46
C TRP A 330 14.81 26.87 15.61
N ASN A 331 14.75 25.62 16.06
CA ASN A 331 15.35 24.50 15.34
C ASN A 331 14.67 24.26 13.98
N THR A 332 13.36 24.43 13.91
CA THR A 332 12.58 24.30 12.65
C THR A 332 13.01 25.38 11.65
N LYS A 333 13.23 26.60 12.11
CA LYS A 333 13.73 27.68 11.27
C LYS A 333 15.12 27.36 10.69
N ILE A 334 16.03 26.80 11.48
CA ILE A 334 17.35 26.37 11.00
C ILE A 334 17.19 25.26 9.96
N LYS A 335 16.41 24.21 10.30
CA LYS A 335 16.22 23.03 9.44
C LYS A 335 15.64 23.41 8.08
N SER A 336 14.65 24.31 8.03
CA SER A 336 14.01 24.71 6.79
C SER A 336 14.98 25.31 5.78
N GLY A 337 16.03 25.99 6.24
CA GLY A 337 17.02 26.64 5.38
C GLY A 337 18.24 25.78 4.98
N LEU A 338 18.37 24.53 5.49
CA LEU A 338 19.60 23.74 5.29
C LEU A 338 19.84 23.27 3.85
N LEU A 339 18.79 23.18 3.02
CA LEU A 339 18.87 22.87 1.60
C LEU A 339 18.59 24.10 0.71
N ALA A 340 18.48 25.29 1.30
CA ALA A 340 18.28 26.53 0.54
C ALA A 340 19.45 26.76 -0.44
N LYS A 341 19.12 26.80 -1.74
CA LYS A 341 20.07 26.96 -2.86
C LYS A 341 21.18 25.89 -2.90
N ASP A 342 20.86 24.65 -2.44
CA ASP A 342 21.77 23.50 -2.52
C ASP A 342 21.96 23.09 -3.99
N SER A 343 23.22 22.92 -4.42
CA SER A 343 23.56 22.64 -5.82
C SER A 343 23.14 21.25 -6.28
N THR A 344 23.18 20.27 -5.40
CA THR A 344 22.75 18.89 -5.71
C THR A 344 21.24 18.86 -5.90
N LEU A 345 20.49 19.50 -5.00
CA LEU A 345 19.05 19.65 -5.12
C LEU A 345 18.64 20.38 -6.40
N TYR A 346 19.37 21.46 -6.75
CA TYR A 346 19.17 22.18 -8.00
C TYR A 346 19.33 21.27 -9.23
N SER A 347 20.37 20.43 -9.24
CA SER A 347 20.62 19.51 -10.36
C SER A 347 19.48 18.50 -10.54
N VAL A 348 18.90 18.00 -9.46
CA VAL A 348 17.73 17.10 -9.51
C VAL A 348 16.50 17.84 -10.07
N ILE A 349 16.23 19.05 -9.57
CA ILE A 349 15.11 19.89 -10.02
C ILE A 349 15.24 20.21 -11.51
N GLN A 350 16.41 20.66 -11.95
CA GLN A 350 16.63 21.03 -13.35
C GLN A 350 16.50 19.83 -14.27
N SER A 351 17.11 18.69 -13.92
CA SER A 351 16.99 17.46 -14.71
C SER A 351 15.52 17.04 -14.91
N LEU A 352 14.72 17.11 -13.86
CA LEU A 352 13.28 16.79 -13.94
C LEU A 352 12.54 17.79 -14.83
N LYS A 353 12.70 19.09 -14.60
CA LYS A 353 12.00 20.15 -15.36
C LYS A 353 12.39 20.16 -16.84
N GLU A 354 13.67 20.03 -17.15
CA GLU A 354 14.16 20.00 -18.53
C GLU A 354 13.64 18.75 -19.28
N THR A 355 13.66 17.58 -18.62
CA THR A 355 13.16 16.36 -19.26
C THR A 355 11.65 16.43 -19.49
N MET A 356 10.87 16.92 -18.54
CA MET A 356 9.42 17.09 -18.70
C MET A 356 9.04 18.12 -19.77
N ALA A 357 9.89 19.12 -20.01
CA ALA A 357 9.70 20.12 -21.07
C ALA A 357 10.19 19.64 -22.43
N SER A 358 10.82 18.46 -22.55
CA SER A 358 11.40 17.97 -23.80
C SER A 358 10.33 17.49 -24.77
N GLY A 359 10.62 17.64 -26.08
CA GLY A 359 9.77 17.13 -27.15
C GLY A 359 10.24 15.75 -27.61
N PHE A 360 9.27 14.91 -28.00
CA PHE A 360 9.52 13.56 -28.49
C PHE A 360 8.89 13.36 -29.88
N SER A 361 9.57 12.58 -30.73
CA SER A 361 9.08 12.26 -32.07
C SER A 361 7.98 11.20 -31.96
N VAL A 362 6.79 11.54 -32.44
CA VAL A 362 5.61 10.67 -32.43
C VAL A 362 5.10 10.52 -33.87
N THR A 363 4.80 9.29 -34.27
CA THR A 363 4.14 8.99 -35.53
C THR A 363 2.68 8.68 -35.23
N ASP A 364 1.76 9.42 -35.81
CA ASP A 364 0.32 9.25 -35.66
C ASP A 364 -0.26 8.10 -36.49
N SER A 365 -1.55 7.85 -36.36
CA SER A 365 -2.29 6.81 -37.09
C SER A 365 -2.31 7.03 -38.62
N ASP A 366 -2.10 8.26 -39.09
CA ASP A 366 -2.01 8.59 -40.51
C ASP A 366 -0.60 8.38 -41.09
N GLY A 367 0.37 8.04 -40.23
CA GLY A 367 1.77 7.81 -40.59
C GLY A 367 2.61 9.09 -40.62
N GLU A 368 2.07 10.22 -40.20
CA GLU A 368 2.79 11.49 -40.10
C GLU A 368 3.62 11.54 -38.81
N THR A 369 4.87 11.96 -38.93
CA THR A 369 5.78 12.08 -37.77
C THR A 369 5.97 13.55 -37.43
N SER A 370 5.66 13.87 -36.17
CA SER A 370 5.80 15.22 -35.59
C SER A 370 6.41 15.20 -34.20
N THR A 371 6.91 16.35 -33.77
CA THR A 371 7.41 16.47 -32.37
C THR A 371 6.29 16.90 -31.44
N TRP A 372 6.02 16.05 -30.47
CA TRP A 372 5.03 16.33 -29.42
C TRP A 372 5.71 16.79 -28.14
N TYR A 373 5.00 17.64 -27.42
CA TYR A 373 5.32 18.14 -26.09
C TYR A 373 4.12 17.90 -25.18
N LEU A 374 4.27 17.99 -23.87
CA LEU A 374 3.14 17.95 -22.94
C LEU A 374 2.06 18.99 -23.32
N SER A 375 2.47 20.18 -23.75
CA SER A 375 1.57 21.25 -24.21
C SER A 375 0.77 20.89 -25.47
N THR A 376 1.26 20.00 -26.33
CA THR A 376 0.51 19.47 -27.47
C THR A 376 -0.76 18.73 -27.00
N LEU A 377 -0.67 18.09 -25.84
CA LEU A 377 -1.76 17.36 -25.20
C LEU A 377 -2.55 18.22 -24.20
N GLY A 378 -2.37 19.54 -24.20
CA GLY A 378 -3.04 20.42 -23.24
C GLY A 378 -2.54 20.29 -21.80
N ILE A 379 -1.32 19.80 -21.61
CA ILE A 379 -0.69 19.67 -20.30
C ILE A 379 0.33 20.78 -20.14
N ASN A 380 0.03 21.77 -19.30
CA ASN A 380 0.78 23.02 -19.21
C ASN A 380 1.12 23.35 -17.76
N THR A 381 2.18 24.14 -17.54
CA THR A 381 2.43 24.78 -16.25
C THR A 381 1.69 26.10 -16.17
N LYS A 382 1.41 26.59 -14.95
CA LYS A 382 0.90 27.94 -14.74
C LYS A 382 1.86 28.97 -15.33
N SER A 383 1.32 30.13 -15.75
CA SER A 383 2.14 31.28 -16.12
C SER A 383 3.04 31.67 -14.96
N TYR A 384 4.25 32.16 -15.27
CA TYR A 384 5.21 32.61 -14.25
C TYR A 384 4.64 33.66 -13.28
N PHE A 385 3.69 34.46 -13.76
CA PHE A 385 3.07 35.54 -12.97
C PHE A 385 1.88 35.04 -12.11
N ASP A 386 1.30 33.91 -12.47
CA ASP A 386 0.13 33.32 -11.79
C ASP A 386 0.54 32.21 -10.82
N ALA A 387 1.74 31.67 -10.97
CA ALA A 387 2.24 30.57 -10.16
C ALA A 387 2.99 31.07 -8.92
N GLU A 388 2.68 30.51 -7.77
CA GLU A 388 3.54 30.59 -6.59
C GLU A 388 4.92 30.00 -6.90
N GLU A 389 5.97 30.41 -6.17
CA GLU A 389 7.35 30.02 -6.49
C GLU A 389 7.57 28.51 -6.52
N ASN A 390 6.91 27.77 -5.64
CA ASN A 390 6.96 26.28 -5.56
C ASN A 390 6.01 25.58 -6.54
N GLU A 391 5.12 26.32 -7.22
CA GLU A 391 4.18 25.76 -8.22
C GLU A 391 4.65 25.90 -9.66
N ARG A 392 5.69 26.69 -9.91
CA ARG A 392 6.18 27.02 -11.27
C ARG A 392 6.61 25.84 -12.12
N GLY A 393 6.81 24.70 -11.51
CA GLY A 393 7.15 23.45 -12.22
C GLY A 393 6.06 22.40 -12.24
N ALA A 394 4.89 22.69 -11.66
CA ALA A 394 3.75 21.77 -11.62
C ALA A 394 2.94 21.84 -12.94
N TYR A 395 2.51 20.69 -13.43
CA TYR A 395 1.69 20.57 -14.65
C TYR A 395 0.21 20.43 -14.31
N HIS A 396 -0.61 21.04 -15.15
CA HIS A 396 -2.07 21.06 -15.10
C HIS A 396 -2.62 20.51 -16.43
N ILE A 397 -3.68 19.72 -16.38
CA ILE A 397 -4.34 19.16 -17.57
C ILE A 397 -5.50 20.09 -17.92
N ASP A 398 -5.52 20.60 -19.16
CA ASP A 398 -6.62 21.39 -19.69
C ASP A 398 -7.92 20.57 -19.66
N GLY A 399 -8.99 21.11 -19.07
CA GLY A 399 -10.30 20.46 -18.97
C GLY A 399 -10.43 19.45 -17.82
N ASP A 400 -9.45 19.29 -16.95
CA ASP A 400 -9.55 18.46 -15.74
C ASP A 400 -10.51 19.12 -14.74
N GLU A 401 -11.66 18.50 -14.48
CA GLU A 401 -12.69 19.00 -13.57
C GLU A 401 -12.20 19.16 -12.11
N ASP A 402 -11.16 18.43 -11.71
CA ASP A 402 -10.58 18.51 -10.37
C ASP A 402 -9.52 19.62 -10.23
N ASP A 403 -9.22 20.36 -11.31
CA ASP A 403 -8.24 21.44 -11.33
C ASP A 403 -8.89 22.79 -11.64
N ASP A 404 -9.12 23.58 -10.61
CA ASP A 404 -9.76 24.92 -10.72
C ASP A 404 -9.06 25.86 -11.72
N TYR A 405 -7.75 25.68 -11.95
CA TYR A 405 -6.97 26.53 -12.87
C TYR A 405 -7.25 26.21 -14.34
N SER A 406 -7.42 24.94 -14.69
CA SER A 406 -7.47 24.48 -16.08
C SER A 406 -8.82 23.86 -16.50
N SER A 407 -9.76 23.67 -15.56
CA SER A 407 -11.06 23.01 -15.79
C SER A 407 -11.92 23.64 -16.87
N SER A 408 -11.79 24.93 -17.12
CA SER A 408 -12.58 25.65 -18.16
C SER A 408 -12.01 25.49 -19.58
N ASN A 409 -10.81 24.90 -19.73
CA ASN A 409 -10.16 24.72 -21.02
C ASN A 409 -10.70 23.49 -21.75
N ALA A 410 -10.45 23.39 -23.05
CA ALA A 410 -10.80 22.20 -23.82
C ALA A 410 -9.84 21.05 -23.49
N ASP A 411 -10.38 19.89 -23.11
CA ASP A 411 -9.61 18.69 -22.80
C ASP A 411 -8.99 18.08 -24.09
N LYS A 412 -7.74 18.46 -24.34
CA LYS A 412 -6.96 17.95 -25.49
C LYS A 412 -6.42 16.55 -25.21
N LEU A 413 -6.11 16.21 -23.95
CA LEU A 413 -5.60 14.89 -23.59
C LEU A 413 -6.66 13.81 -23.84
N ALA A 414 -7.89 14.00 -23.32
CA ALA A 414 -8.99 13.06 -23.57
C ALA A 414 -9.28 12.93 -25.06
N THR A 415 -9.26 14.06 -25.80
CA THR A 415 -9.46 14.07 -27.25
C THR A 415 -8.37 13.27 -27.99
N ALA A 416 -7.09 13.44 -27.60
CA ALA A 416 -5.98 12.72 -28.22
C ALA A 416 -6.04 11.21 -27.89
N ILE A 417 -6.34 10.83 -26.64
CA ILE A 417 -6.47 9.41 -26.25
C ILE A 417 -7.64 8.75 -27.01
N ALA A 418 -8.75 9.46 -27.23
CA ALA A 418 -9.89 8.91 -27.98
C ALA A 418 -9.60 8.73 -29.48
N ASN A 419 -8.84 9.64 -30.08
CA ASN A 419 -8.57 9.64 -31.53
C ASN A 419 -7.36 8.77 -31.89
N ASP A 420 -6.27 8.81 -31.12
CA ASP A 420 -5.02 8.11 -31.39
C ASP A 420 -4.31 7.68 -30.09
N PRO A 421 -4.83 6.62 -29.41
CA PRO A 421 -4.27 6.12 -28.16
C PRO A 421 -2.83 5.63 -28.33
N ASP A 422 -2.45 5.12 -29.50
CA ASP A 422 -1.10 4.59 -29.77
C ASP A 422 -0.07 5.73 -29.85
N ALA A 423 -0.40 6.86 -30.45
CA ALA A 423 0.43 8.05 -30.48
C ALA A 423 0.63 8.63 -29.08
N VAL A 424 -0.44 8.70 -28.27
CA VAL A 424 -0.37 9.12 -26.85
C VAL A 424 0.52 8.17 -26.06
N ALA A 425 0.34 6.86 -26.21
CA ALA A 425 1.16 5.83 -25.57
C ALA A 425 2.64 5.96 -25.97
N SER A 426 2.92 6.21 -27.26
CA SER A 426 4.27 6.42 -27.78
C SER A 426 4.93 7.64 -27.13
N PHE A 427 4.22 8.76 -27.03
CA PHE A 427 4.73 9.98 -26.42
C PHE A 427 5.07 9.77 -24.93
N PHE A 428 4.13 9.30 -24.14
CA PHE A 428 4.35 9.11 -22.70
C PHE A 428 5.38 8.02 -22.39
N THR A 429 5.45 6.96 -23.19
CA THR A 429 6.49 5.94 -23.06
C THR A 429 7.89 6.53 -23.25
N GLN A 430 8.07 7.42 -24.24
CA GLN A 430 9.36 8.08 -24.49
C GLN A 430 9.69 9.07 -23.36
N LEU A 431 8.72 9.91 -22.97
CA LEU A 431 8.88 10.89 -21.89
C LEU A 431 9.27 10.19 -20.57
N THR A 432 8.49 9.21 -20.15
CA THR A 432 8.71 8.52 -18.86
C THR A 432 9.98 7.68 -18.86
N ARG A 433 10.36 7.09 -19.99
CA ARG A 433 11.65 6.40 -20.15
C ARG A 433 12.82 7.37 -20.00
N GLU A 434 12.72 8.57 -20.56
CA GLU A 434 13.77 9.58 -20.43
C GLU A 434 13.86 10.09 -18.99
N VAL A 435 12.74 10.43 -18.35
CA VAL A 435 12.72 10.81 -16.90
C VAL A 435 13.32 9.71 -16.03
N TYR A 436 12.95 8.46 -16.28
CA TYR A 436 13.48 7.30 -15.56
C TYR A 436 15.00 7.17 -15.74
N THR A 437 15.49 7.36 -16.97
CA THR A 437 16.91 7.29 -17.32
C THR A 437 17.70 8.40 -16.65
N GLN A 438 17.21 9.64 -16.68
CA GLN A 438 17.87 10.79 -16.07
C GLN A 438 17.92 10.66 -14.55
N LEU A 439 16.82 10.28 -13.89
CA LEU A 439 16.82 10.00 -12.46
C LEU A 439 17.75 8.83 -12.10
N GLY A 440 17.75 7.76 -12.91
CA GLY A 440 18.65 6.63 -12.71
C GLY A 440 20.13 7.03 -12.79
N ASN A 441 20.48 7.98 -13.70
CA ASN A 441 21.83 8.53 -13.78
C ASN A 441 22.20 9.36 -12.56
N LEU A 442 21.29 10.18 -12.04
CA LEU A 442 21.48 10.96 -10.81
C LEU A 442 21.63 10.08 -9.56
N MET A 443 20.96 8.92 -9.53
CA MET A 443 21.01 7.95 -8.43
C MET A 443 22.13 6.91 -8.59
N LYS A 444 23.02 7.07 -9.55
CA LYS A 444 24.12 6.13 -9.77
C LYS A 444 25.14 6.22 -8.64
N GLY A 445 25.49 5.07 -8.09
CA GLY A 445 26.51 5.01 -7.03
C GLY A 445 27.86 5.56 -7.49
N THR A 446 28.48 6.37 -6.63
CA THR A 446 29.81 6.98 -6.84
C THR A 446 30.73 6.70 -5.65
N THR A 447 31.92 7.27 -5.66
CA THR A 447 32.81 7.27 -4.48
C THR A 447 32.16 7.96 -3.29
N TYR A 448 31.35 9.00 -3.53
CA TYR A 448 30.75 9.85 -2.51
C TYR A 448 29.28 9.53 -2.22
N SER A 449 28.60 8.76 -3.08
CA SER A 449 27.19 8.41 -2.93
C SER A 449 26.94 6.91 -3.07
N SER A 450 25.95 6.40 -2.36
CA SER A 450 25.43 5.05 -2.52
C SER A 450 24.54 4.96 -3.78
N ALA A 451 24.33 3.75 -4.30
CA ALA A 451 23.32 3.56 -5.35
C ALA A 451 21.91 3.91 -4.81
N TYR A 452 21.05 4.38 -5.70
CA TYR A 452 19.70 4.87 -5.37
C TYR A 452 19.68 6.07 -4.41
N THR A 453 20.75 6.87 -4.38
CA THR A 453 20.79 8.13 -3.65
C THR A 453 21.15 9.29 -4.58
N VAL A 454 20.39 10.40 -4.46
CA VAL A 454 20.60 11.63 -5.26
C VAL A 454 21.57 12.60 -4.59
N TYR A 455 22.15 12.27 -3.43
CA TYR A 455 23.06 13.13 -2.65
C TYR A 455 24.29 12.34 -2.19
N GLU A 456 25.30 13.03 -1.71
CA GLU A 456 26.59 12.47 -1.33
C GLU A 456 26.57 11.91 0.12
N ASP A 457 25.78 10.85 0.35
CA ASP A 457 25.56 10.23 1.66
C ASP A 457 26.84 9.71 2.31
N LYS A 458 27.77 9.12 1.56
CA LYS A 458 29.06 8.63 2.07
C LYS A 458 29.99 9.78 2.45
N LEU A 459 30.01 10.86 1.65
CA LEU A 459 30.79 12.05 1.98
C LEU A 459 30.26 12.69 3.26
N MET A 460 28.96 12.85 3.40
CA MET A 460 28.36 13.40 4.63
C MET A 460 28.62 12.51 5.84
N ALA A 461 28.62 11.18 5.69
CA ALA A 461 29.00 10.24 6.77
C ALA A 461 30.47 10.41 7.18
N SER A 462 31.37 10.59 6.21
CA SER A 462 32.79 10.89 6.49
C SER A 462 32.94 12.21 7.24
N GLN A 463 32.29 13.26 6.77
CA GLN A 463 32.30 14.58 7.44
C GLN A 463 31.77 14.51 8.88
N TYR A 464 30.73 13.69 9.12
CA TYR A 464 30.20 13.48 10.47
C TYR A 464 31.27 12.83 11.39
N SER A 465 32.03 11.86 10.88
CA SER A 465 33.15 11.25 11.60
C SER A 465 34.28 12.22 11.87
N ASP A 466 34.57 13.13 10.92
CA ASP A 466 35.57 14.18 11.07
C ASP A 466 35.18 15.17 12.17
N TYR A 467 33.87 15.51 12.27
CA TYR A 467 33.35 16.31 13.39
C TYR A 467 33.54 15.62 14.74
N ASN A 468 33.28 14.30 14.85
CA ASN A 468 33.56 13.56 16.11
C ASN A 468 35.03 13.72 16.55
N THR A 469 35.95 13.58 15.60
CA THR A 469 37.39 13.75 15.87
C THR A 469 37.73 15.20 16.27
N SER A 470 37.10 16.18 15.61
CA SER A 470 37.35 17.60 15.87
C SER A 470 36.77 18.04 17.23
N ILE A 471 35.59 17.52 17.59
CA ILE A 471 34.95 17.75 18.90
C ILE A 471 35.86 17.19 20.01
N SER A 472 36.30 15.94 19.91
CA SER A 472 37.19 15.32 20.89
C SER A 472 38.46 16.15 21.11
N LYS A 473 39.11 16.59 20.02
CA LYS A 473 40.30 17.44 20.12
C LYS A 473 40.04 18.80 20.78
N ALA A 474 38.86 19.40 20.51
CA ALA A 474 38.49 20.68 21.10
C ALA A 474 38.15 20.51 22.58
N GLU A 475 37.48 19.42 22.98
CA GLU A 475 37.19 19.08 24.38
C GLU A 475 38.48 18.83 25.17
N ASP A 476 39.41 18.03 24.62
CA ASP A 476 40.75 17.81 25.24
C ASP A 476 41.50 19.13 25.46
N ALA A 477 41.44 20.03 24.49
CA ALA A 477 42.12 21.35 24.60
C ALA A 477 41.45 22.24 25.65
N LEU A 478 40.13 22.19 25.79
CA LEU A 478 39.36 22.89 26.81
C LEU A 478 39.74 22.35 28.21
N GLU A 479 39.68 21.03 28.38
CA GLU A 479 40.04 20.36 29.65
C GLU A 479 41.45 20.70 30.07
N ALA A 480 42.42 20.61 29.15
CA ALA A 480 43.83 20.95 29.45
C ALA A 480 44.00 22.41 29.90
N LYS A 481 43.18 23.33 29.36
CA LYS A 481 43.23 24.75 29.78
C LYS A 481 42.54 25.00 31.11
N GLN A 482 41.44 24.34 31.37
CA GLN A 482 40.75 24.36 32.65
C GLN A 482 41.68 23.83 33.74
N ASP A 483 42.34 22.68 33.56
CA ASP A 483 43.29 22.10 34.50
C ASP A 483 44.50 23.02 34.74
N TYR A 484 44.99 23.65 33.69
CA TYR A 484 46.08 24.65 33.84
C TYR A 484 45.66 25.81 34.77
N TYR A 485 44.45 26.37 34.59
CA TYR A 485 43.98 27.46 35.44
C TYR A 485 43.63 27.00 36.84
N TYR A 486 42.99 25.82 37.01
CA TYR A 486 42.80 25.23 38.34
C TYR A 486 44.10 25.06 39.10
N SER A 487 45.15 24.57 38.48
CA SER A 487 46.46 24.43 39.09
C SER A 487 47.05 25.79 39.51
N LYS A 488 46.87 26.84 38.70
CA LYS A 488 47.32 28.21 39.02
C LYS A 488 46.56 28.79 40.19
N PHE A 489 45.23 28.67 40.20
CA PHE A 489 44.42 29.20 41.32
C PHE A 489 44.67 28.39 42.61
N ALA A 490 44.84 27.09 42.56
CA ALA A 490 45.19 26.26 43.72
C ALA A 490 46.55 26.66 44.31
N ALA A 491 47.55 26.97 43.47
CA ALA A 491 48.86 27.48 43.92
C ALA A 491 48.73 28.89 44.59
N MET A 492 47.87 29.76 44.02
CA MET A 492 47.59 31.08 44.59
C MET A 492 46.88 30.98 45.97
N GLU A 493 45.84 30.13 46.08
CA GLU A 493 45.15 29.86 47.37
C GLU A 493 46.13 29.32 48.42
N THR A 494 47.03 28.43 48.04
CA THR A 494 48.05 27.85 48.94
C THR A 494 48.99 28.98 49.41
N ALA A 495 49.39 29.90 48.53
CA ALA A 495 50.25 31.02 48.87
C ALA A 495 49.54 32.02 49.82
N LEU A 496 48.27 32.35 49.54
CA LEU A 496 47.44 33.19 50.39
C LEU A 496 47.21 32.60 51.78
N SER A 497 46.97 31.29 51.88
CA SER A 497 46.86 30.59 53.15
C SER A 497 48.14 30.72 54.00
N LYS A 498 49.29 30.57 53.36
CA LYS A 498 50.60 30.76 54.05
C LYS A 498 50.79 32.20 54.53
N ILE A 499 50.44 33.19 53.70
CA ILE A 499 50.50 34.61 54.08
C ILE A 499 49.58 34.90 55.22
N ASN A 500 48.34 34.43 55.18
CA ASN A 500 47.35 34.63 56.25
C ASN A 500 47.79 34.02 57.56
N SER A 501 48.32 32.80 57.50
CA SER A 501 48.87 32.12 58.71
C SER A 501 50.07 32.83 59.28
N SER A 502 50.96 33.34 58.41
CA SER A 502 52.12 34.13 58.85
C SER A 502 51.69 35.47 59.47
N SER A 503 50.70 36.13 58.86
CA SER A 503 50.11 37.38 59.39
C SER A 503 49.45 37.17 60.71
N SER A 504 48.66 36.08 60.88
CA SER A 504 48.06 35.72 62.17
C SER A 504 49.11 35.41 63.26
N SER A 505 50.18 34.72 62.85
CA SER A 505 51.29 34.47 63.76
C SER A 505 51.99 35.74 64.19
N LEU A 506 52.20 36.68 63.29
CA LEU A 506 52.80 37.99 63.55
C LEU A 506 51.91 38.87 64.45
N SER A 507 50.54 38.83 64.18
CA SER A 507 49.57 39.54 65.05
C SER A 507 49.53 38.91 66.44
N SER A 508 49.66 37.65 66.59
CA SER A 508 49.72 36.96 67.88
C SER A 508 51.03 37.17 68.64
N MET A 509 52.09 37.62 67.94
CA MET A 509 53.39 37.97 68.55
C MET A 509 53.46 39.47 68.90
N LEU A 510 52.66 40.35 68.36
CA LEU A 510 52.65 41.82 68.59
C LEU A 510 51.51 42.27 69.47
N GLY A 511 50.53 41.43 69.80
CA GLY A 511 49.41 41.65 70.71
C GLY A 511 49.50 40.80 71.89
#